data_5d96c643d3ae06017560809f443c7a6a
#
_entry.id   5d96c643d3ae06017560809f443c7a6a
#
_cell.length_a   1.000
_cell.length_b   1.000
_cell.length_c   1.000
_cell.angle_alpha   90.00
_cell.angle_beta   90.00
_cell.angle_gamma   90.00
#
_symmetry.space_group_name_H-M   'P 1'
#
loop_
_entity.id
_entity.type
_entity.pdbx_description
1 polymer ?
#
loop_
_entity_poly.entity_id
_entity_poly.type
_entity_poly.pdbx_seq_one_letter_code
_entity_poly.pdbx_strand_id
1 'polypeptide(L)'
;KISRIFWLQGNEVINMGLDHSTAGGRLAQELIKEGSVAEFISTVIYFHHGMGDCINLDNGQGIQQHRNEKEIDYEWIKEEFFQTFRKEVVEEYCKKAIESYKYLYGKVTSFYNESKALKRKCGNGYFFMGMYFRVALSLLIDGDWTDTACFFQNVPLTKRISLDETQKFGRNVSII
;
A
#
# COMPACT_ATOMS: atom_id res chain seq x y z
N LYS A 1 -12.02 1.88 -6.33
CA LYS A 1 -13.41 1.96 -5.82
C LYS A 1 -13.59 2.97 -4.70
N ILE A 2 -12.62 3.16 -3.81
CA ILE A 2 -12.67 4.24 -2.80
C ILE A 2 -12.72 5.59 -3.52
N SER A 3 -11.91 5.79 -4.55
CA SER A 3 -12.00 6.98 -5.41
C SER A 3 -13.36 7.14 -6.11
N ARG A 4 -14.10 6.04 -6.37
CA ARG A 4 -15.45 6.10 -6.96
C ARG A 4 -16.52 6.65 -6.03
N ILE A 5 -16.40 6.45 -4.73
CA ILE A 5 -17.39 6.92 -3.74
C ILE A 5 -17.45 8.45 -3.74
N PHE A 6 -16.32 9.11 -4.00
CA PHE A 6 -16.21 10.57 -3.96
C PHE A 6 -16.69 11.30 -5.22
N TRP A 7 -16.86 10.58 -6.35
CA TRP A 7 -17.30 11.16 -7.62
C TRP A 7 -18.80 11.06 -7.89
N LEU A 8 -19.56 10.32 -7.07
CA LEU A 8 -20.98 9.99 -7.33
C LEU A 8 -22.00 10.82 -6.52
N GLN A 9 -21.58 11.66 -5.60
CA GLN A 9 -22.49 12.53 -4.86
C GLN A 9 -22.63 13.93 -5.48
N GLY A 10 -23.31 14.00 -6.62
CA GLY A 10 -23.78 15.26 -7.20
C GLY A 10 -22.70 16.08 -7.91
N ASN A 11 -23.15 17.04 -8.73
CA ASN A 11 -22.34 17.91 -9.60
C ASN A 11 -21.42 18.93 -8.89
N GLU A 12 -21.20 18.81 -7.61
CA GLU A 12 -20.20 19.59 -6.89
C GLU A 12 -18.97 18.72 -6.63
N VAL A 13 -17.90 19.08 -7.33
CA VAL A 13 -16.53 18.59 -7.01
C VAL A 13 -16.18 19.23 -5.66
N ILE A 14 -16.62 18.60 -4.57
CA ILE A 14 -16.09 18.90 -3.26
C ILE A 14 -14.68 18.35 -3.26
N ASN A 15 -13.74 19.25 -3.49
CA ASN A 15 -12.30 18.96 -3.37
C ASN A 15 -11.94 18.80 -1.88
N MET A 16 -12.63 17.90 -1.20
CA MET A 16 -12.20 17.41 0.10
C MET A 16 -10.99 16.53 -0.18
N GLY A 17 -9.81 17.11 0.02
CA GLY A 17 -8.53 16.40 -0.09
C GLY A 17 -8.49 15.25 0.89
N LEU A 18 -9.26 14.21 0.59
CA LEU A 18 -9.31 12.98 1.39
C LEU A 18 -7.97 12.28 1.28
N ASP A 19 -7.26 12.33 2.39
CA ASP A 19 -6.01 11.59 2.52
C ASP A 19 -6.30 10.10 2.70
N HIS A 20 -6.70 9.46 1.59
CA HIS A 20 -7.00 8.04 1.58
C HIS A 20 -5.77 7.18 1.93
N SER A 21 -4.55 7.69 1.72
CA SER A 21 -3.34 7.01 2.14
C SER A 21 -3.26 6.95 3.67
N THR A 22 -3.55 8.06 4.36
CA THR A 22 -3.62 8.08 5.82
C THR A 22 -4.75 7.20 6.35
N ALA A 23 -5.96 7.33 5.78
CA ALA A 23 -7.10 6.52 6.21
C ALA A 23 -6.86 5.01 5.98
N GLY A 24 -6.36 4.63 4.82
CA GLY A 24 -6.05 3.24 4.49
C GLY A 24 -4.96 2.64 5.38
N GLY A 25 -3.91 3.41 5.69
CA GLY A 25 -2.86 2.97 6.60
C GLY A 25 -3.36 2.78 8.04
N ARG A 26 -4.20 3.69 8.54
CA ARG A 26 -4.86 3.54 9.87
C ARG A 26 -5.76 2.30 9.91
N LEU A 27 -6.56 2.09 8.86
CA LEU A 27 -7.42 0.92 8.76
C LEU A 27 -6.59 -0.38 8.76
N ALA A 28 -5.47 -0.41 8.05
CA ALA A 28 -4.56 -1.55 8.06
C ALA A 28 -4.01 -1.82 9.47
N GLN A 29 -3.63 -0.79 10.23
CA GLN A 29 -3.18 -0.95 11.62
C GLN A 29 -4.28 -1.47 12.55
N GLU A 30 -5.52 -1.04 12.35
CA GLU A 30 -6.65 -1.50 13.16
C GLU A 30 -7.01 -2.97 12.88
N LEU A 31 -6.95 -3.38 11.62
CA LEU A 31 -7.32 -4.74 11.19
C LEU A 31 -6.20 -5.76 11.42
N ILE A 32 -4.94 -5.34 11.26
CA ILE A 32 -3.77 -6.19 11.41
C ILE A 32 -3.18 -5.96 12.80
N LYS A 33 -3.50 -6.85 13.74
CA LYS A 33 -3.07 -6.72 15.15
C LYS A 33 -1.61 -7.11 15.40
N GLU A 34 -0.92 -7.65 14.40
CA GLU A 34 0.49 -8.03 14.52
C GLU A 34 1.39 -6.83 14.18
N GLY A 35 1.99 -6.20 15.19
CA GLY A 35 2.66 -4.90 15.12
C GLY A 35 3.61 -4.72 13.92
N SER A 36 4.55 -5.64 13.71
CA SER A 36 5.50 -5.55 12.60
C SER A 36 4.86 -5.68 11.21
N VAL A 37 3.80 -6.49 11.09
CA VAL A 37 3.05 -6.64 9.84
C VAL A 37 2.20 -5.42 9.60
N ALA A 38 1.49 -4.93 10.63
CA ALA A 38 0.69 -3.73 10.57
C ALA A 38 1.53 -2.52 10.17
N GLU A 39 2.70 -2.35 10.78
CA GLU A 39 3.65 -1.28 10.46
C GLU A 39 4.14 -1.38 9.01
N PHE A 40 4.52 -2.57 8.56
CA PHE A 40 4.97 -2.78 7.18
C PHE A 40 3.86 -2.42 6.17
N ILE A 41 2.66 -2.99 6.32
CA ILE A 41 1.55 -2.78 5.39
C ILE A 41 1.08 -1.33 5.40
N SER A 42 0.90 -0.72 6.58
CA SER A 42 0.49 0.69 6.67
C SER A 42 1.53 1.64 6.08
N THR A 43 2.82 1.35 6.25
CA THR A 43 3.89 2.16 5.64
C THR A 43 3.86 2.06 4.11
N VAL A 44 3.64 0.87 3.54
CA VAL A 44 3.43 0.71 2.09
C VAL A 44 2.26 1.57 1.62
N ILE A 45 1.14 1.56 2.36
CA ILE A 45 -0.04 2.36 2.03
C ILE A 45 0.23 3.86 2.17
N TYR A 46 0.96 4.31 3.19
CA TYR A 46 1.29 5.72 3.36
C TYR A 46 2.14 6.28 2.21
N PHE A 47 2.98 5.46 1.60
CA PHE A 47 3.93 5.89 0.58
C PHE A 47 3.49 5.64 -0.87
N HIS A 48 2.30 5.12 -1.14
CA HIS A 48 1.92 4.79 -2.52
C HIS A 48 1.77 6.01 -3.44
N HIS A 49 1.57 7.21 -2.90
CA HIS A 49 1.59 8.46 -3.68
C HIS A 49 2.95 9.13 -3.77
N GLY A 50 3.93 8.67 -3.02
CA GLY A 50 5.28 9.21 -3.04
C GLY A 50 6.10 8.75 -1.84
N MET A 51 7.34 8.37 -2.11
CA MET A 51 8.27 8.01 -1.06
C MET A 51 8.76 9.27 -0.34
N GLY A 52 8.65 9.24 0.97
CA GLY A 52 9.22 10.24 1.86
C GLY A 52 10.10 9.59 2.92
N ASP A 53 10.62 10.39 3.83
CA ASP A 53 11.39 9.87 4.94
C ASP A 53 10.48 9.18 5.97
N CYS A 54 10.88 8.01 6.42
CA CYS A 54 10.15 7.27 7.46
C CYS A 54 10.23 7.95 8.83
N ILE A 55 11.21 8.85 9.00
CA ILE A 55 11.45 9.61 10.23
C ILE A 55 11.67 11.05 9.84
N ASN A 56 10.94 11.97 10.49
CA ASN A 56 11.21 13.39 10.38
C ASN A 56 12.51 13.71 11.16
N LEU A 57 13.53 14.20 10.46
CA LEU A 57 14.85 14.48 11.04
C LEU A 57 14.83 15.65 12.03
N ASP A 58 13.87 16.57 11.91
CA ASP A 58 13.80 17.76 12.78
C ASP A 58 13.29 17.42 14.18
N ASN A 59 12.34 16.49 14.29
CA ASN A 59 11.69 16.16 15.57
C ASN A 59 11.77 14.68 15.94
N GLY A 60 12.37 13.83 15.09
CA GLY A 60 12.47 12.39 15.31
C GLY A 60 11.14 11.62 15.19
N GLN A 61 10.06 12.28 14.75
CA GLN A 61 8.74 11.68 14.64
C GLN A 61 8.69 10.65 13.51
N GLY A 62 8.27 9.43 13.81
CA GLY A 62 8.07 8.39 12.81
C GLY A 62 6.83 8.61 11.95
N ILE A 63 6.84 8.09 10.73
CA ILE A 63 5.71 8.22 9.78
C ILE A 63 4.40 7.70 10.37
N GLN A 64 4.42 6.62 11.13
CA GLN A 64 3.24 6.05 11.78
C GLN A 64 2.61 7.06 12.75
N GLN A 65 3.41 7.67 13.61
CA GLN A 65 2.94 8.68 14.56
C GLN A 65 2.40 9.90 13.82
N HIS A 66 3.16 10.45 12.87
CA HIS A 66 2.74 11.59 12.07
C HIS A 66 1.41 11.37 11.38
N ARG A 67 1.21 10.20 10.75
CA ARG A 67 -0.03 9.86 10.05
C ARG A 67 -1.18 9.61 11.01
N ASN A 68 -0.92 9.04 12.20
CA ASN A 68 -1.95 8.79 13.22
C ASN A 68 -2.43 10.07 13.91
N GLU A 69 -1.61 11.10 13.99
CA GLU A 69 -1.96 12.41 14.56
C GLU A 69 -2.67 13.34 13.57
N LYS A 70 -2.66 13.01 12.27
CA LYS A 70 -3.29 13.84 11.25
C LYS A 70 -4.81 13.86 11.41
N GLU A 71 -5.42 15.05 11.40
CA GLU A 71 -6.88 15.20 11.44
C GLU A 71 -7.49 14.72 10.11
N ILE A 72 -8.32 13.69 10.19
CA ILE A 72 -9.16 13.17 9.10
C ILE A 72 -10.46 12.65 9.69
N ASP A 73 -11.53 12.67 8.92
CA ASP A 73 -12.79 12.00 9.30
C ASP A 73 -12.68 10.48 9.08
N TYR A 74 -11.89 9.86 9.97
CA TYR A 74 -11.52 8.46 9.84
C TYR A 74 -12.71 7.51 10.00
N GLU A 75 -13.59 7.78 10.97
CA GLU A 75 -14.72 6.88 11.23
C GLU A 75 -15.71 6.87 10.06
N TRP A 76 -16.00 8.02 9.48
CA TRP A 76 -16.82 8.08 8.28
C TRP A 76 -16.19 7.33 7.09
N ILE A 77 -14.90 7.53 6.85
CA ILE A 77 -14.18 6.82 5.77
C ILE A 77 -14.23 5.30 5.98
N LYS A 78 -14.07 4.85 7.21
CA LYS A 78 -14.12 3.43 7.58
C LYS A 78 -15.52 2.83 7.37
N GLU A 79 -16.56 3.56 7.75
CA GLU A 79 -17.95 3.14 7.52
C GLU A 79 -18.23 3.00 6.02
N GLU A 80 -17.90 4.00 5.20
CA GLU A 80 -18.03 3.95 3.74
C GLU A 80 -17.23 2.80 3.12
N PHE A 81 -16.02 2.54 3.62
CA PHE A 81 -15.22 1.40 3.17
C PHE A 81 -15.96 0.08 3.38
N PHE A 82 -16.52 -0.15 4.57
CA PHE A 82 -17.24 -1.40 4.87
C PHE A 82 -18.64 -1.49 4.26
N GLN A 83 -19.25 -0.39 3.84
CA GLN A 83 -20.42 -0.43 2.95
C GLN A 83 -20.06 -0.98 1.56
N THR A 84 -18.85 -0.73 1.09
CA THR A 84 -18.36 -1.18 -0.23
C THR A 84 -17.74 -2.57 -0.18
N PHE A 85 -16.99 -2.88 0.86
CA PHE A 85 -16.24 -4.13 1.00
C PHE A 85 -16.77 -4.96 2.17
N ARG A 86 -17.11 -6.22 1.90
CA ARG A 86 -17.54 -7.12 2.96
C ARG A 86 -16.41 -7.36 3.95
N LYS A 87 -16.71 -7.20 5.22
CA LYS A 87 -15.73 -7.30 6.31
C LYS A 87 -14.99 -8.64 6.33
N GLU A 88 -15.71 -9.73 6.09
CA GLU A 88 -15.15 -11.09 6.08
C GLU A 88 -14.09 -11.27 5.00
N VAL A 89 -14.30 -10.65 3.83
CA VAL A 89 -13.34 -10.68 2.71
C VAL A 89 -12.09 -9.89 3.07
N VAL A 90 -12.25 -8.72 3.67
CA VAL A 90 -11.14 -7.89 4.11
C VAL A 90 -10.31 -8.61 5.18
N GLU A 91 -10.97 -9.23 6.16
CA GLU A 91 -10.30 -10.02 7.20
C GLU A 91 -9.54 -11.22 6.62
N GLU A 92 -10.08 -11.89 5.61
CA GLU A 92 -9.39 -12.98 4.89
C GLU A 92 -8.11 -12.48 4.21
N TYR A 93 -8.18 -11.33 3.53
CA TYR A 93 -7.00 -10.72 2.92
C TYR A 93 -5.95 -10.29 3.96
N CYS A 94 -6.38 -9.76 5.10
CA CYS A 94 -5.46 -9.45 6.20
C CYS A 94 -4.73 -10.71 6.71
N LYS A 95 -5.44 -11.83 6.87
CA LYS A 95 -4.82 -13.12 7.26
C LYS A 95 -3.79 -13.57 6.23
N LYS A 96 -4.13 -13.54 4.94
CA LYS A 96 -3.20 -13.89 3.85
C LYS A 96 -1.97 -12.98 3.81
N ALA A 97 -2.16 -11.68 4.08
CA ALA A 97 -1.05 -10.73 4.15
C ALA A 97 -0.09 -11.06 5.31
N ILE A 98 -0.64 -11.39 6.48
CA ILE A 98 0.14 -11.80 7.66
C ILE A 98 0.94 -13.08 7.36
N GLU A 99 0.30 -14.09 6.78
CA GLU A 99 0.97 -15.36 6.42
C GLU A 99 2.08 -15.15 5.40
N SER A 100 1.80 -14.35 4.36
CA SER A 100 2.79 -14.03 3.31
C SER A 100 3.98 -13.26 3.88
N TYR A 101 3.74 -12.27 4.73
CA TYR A 101 4.80 -11.53 5.40
C TYR A 101 5.68 -12.45 6.25
N LYS A 102 5.06 -13.27 7.11
CA LYS A 102 5.78 -14.22 7.98
C LYS A 102 6.62 -15.21 7.16
N TYR A 103 6.05 -15.74 6.09
CA TYR A 103 6.79 -16.64 5.19
C TYR A 103 8.02 -15.97 4.60
N LEU A 104 7.87 -14.78 4.03
CA LEU A 104 8.97 -14.05 3.42
C LEU A 104 10.01 -13.58 4.44
N TYR A 105 9.57 -13.09 5.59
CA TYR A 105 10.46 -12.74 6.70
C TYR A 105 11.28 -13.94 7.19
N GLY A 106 10.65 -15.10 7.31
CA GLY A 106 11.33 -16.36 7.66
C GLY A 106 12.38 -16.73 6.63
N LYS A 107 12.08 -16.61 5.31
CA LYS A 107 13.04 -16.87 4.23
C LYS A 107 14.24 -15.91 4.27
N VAL A 108 13.98 -14.62 4.45
CA VAL A 108 15.04 -13.60 4.57
C VAL A 108 15.94 -13.90 5.77
N THR A 109 15.34 -14.24 6.92
CA THR A 109 16.09 -14.56 8.14
C THR A 109 16.94 -15.82 7.98
N SER A 110 16.39 -16.88 7.38
CA SER A 110 17.15 -18.11 7.09
C SER A 110 18.33 -17.82 6.17
N PHE A 111 18.10 -17.12 5.07
CA PHE A 111 19.15 -16.74 4.13
C PHE A 111 20.27 -15.91 4.79
N TYR A 112 19.89 -14.95 5.64
CA TYR A 112 20.85 -14.13 6.37
C TYR A 112 21.71 -14.98 7.32
N ASN A 113 21.07 -15.85 8.09
CA ASN A 113 21.76 -16.71 9.05
C ASN A 113 22.71 -17.71 8.37
N GLU A 114 22.29 -18.34 7.27
CA GLU A 114 23.12 -19.22 6.46
C GLU A 114 24.32 -18.48 5.87
N SER A 115 24.10 -17.30 5.31
CA SER A 115 25.15 -16.46 4.75
C SER A 115 26.17 -16.02 5.81
N LYS A 116 25.70 -15.69 7.03
CA LYS A 116 26.56 -15.36 8.17
C LYS A 116 27.39 -16.57 8.61
N ALA A 117 26.76 -17.73 8.71
CA ALA A 117 27.46 -18.98 9.07
C ALA A 117 28.58 -19.33 8.07
N LEU A 118 28.34 -19.07 6.78
CA LEU A 118 29.32 -19.29 5.70
C LEU A 118 30.34 -18.14 5.55
N LYS A 119 30.34 -17.15 6.46
CA LYS A 119 31.19 -15.94 6.40
C LYS A 119 31.10 -15.19 5.07
N ARG A 120 29.99 -15.31 4.36
CA ARG A 120 29.76 -14.56 3.13
C ARG A 120 29.48 -13.10 3.44
N LYS A 121 30.02 -12.19 2.63
CA LYS A 121 29.62 -10.78 2.64
C LYS A 121 28.22 -10.66 2.02
N CYS A 122 27.18 -10.92 2.78
CA CYS A 122 25.81 -10.63 2.38
C CYS A 122 25.37 -9.30 3.05
N GLY A 123 24.49 -8.57 2.40
CA GLY A 123 23.83 -7.44 3.03
C GLY A 123 23.12 -7.86 4.32
N ASN A 124 22.86 -6.94 5.22
CA ASN A 124 22.09 -7.26 6.42
C ASN A 124 20.63 -7.58 6.03
N GLY A 125 19.88 -8.24 6.92
CA GLY A 125 18.49 -8.60 6.68
C GLY A 125 17.59 -7.42 6.32
N TYR A 126 17.91 -6.21 6.76
CA TYR A 126 17.18 -4.99 6.42
C TYR A 126 17.23 -4.64 4.93
N PHE A 127 18.31 -4.97 4.24
CA PHE A 127 18.40 -4.80 2.78
C PHE A 127 17.30 -5.63 2.07
N PHE A 128 17.14 -6.88 2.44
CA PHE A 128 16.12 -7.76 1.84
C PHE A 128 14.70 -7.33 2.21
N MET A 129 14.50 -6.88 3.45
CA MET A 129 13.22 -6.32 3.86
C MET A 129 12.89 -5.02 3.11
N GLY A 130 13.90 -4.17 2.87
CA GLY A 130 13.75 -2.98 2.04
C GLY A 130 13.42 -3.30 0.58
N MET A 131 13.99 -4.36 0.01
CA MET A 131 13.62 -4.84 -1.32
C MET A 131 12.18 -5.37 -1.35
N TYR A 132 11.78 -6.13 -0.33
CA TYR A 132 10.40 -6.60 -0.21
C TYR A 132 9.41 -5.44 -0.09
N PHE A 133 9.73 -4.42 0.71
CA PHE A 133 8.94 -3.20 0.82
C PHE A 133 8.75 -2.53 -0.54
N ARG A 134 9.81 -2.37 -1.33
CA ARG A 134 9.74 -1.78 -2.68
C ARG A 134 8.86 -2.58 -3.63
N VAL A 135 8.95 -3.92 -3.58
CA VAL A 135 8.07 -4.78 -4.39
C VAL A 135 6.62 -4.60 -3.98
N ALA A 136 6.31 -4.63 -2.67
CA ALA A 136 4.95 -4.42 -2.17
C ALA A 136 4.40 -3.05 -2.57
N LEU A 137 5.23 -2.00 -2.45
CA LEU A 137 4.88 -0.64 -2.86
C LEU A 137 4.62 -0.54 -4.36
N SER A 138 5.48 -1.16 -5.19
CA SER A 138 5.29 -1.17 -6.64
C SER A 138 4.00 -1.87 -7.06
N LEU A 139 3.66 -2.99 -6.41
CA LEU A 139 2.41 -3.69 -6.68
C LEU A 139 1.18 -2.87 -6.29
N LEU A 140 1.25 -2.15 -5.17
CA LEU A 140 0.16 -1.26 -4.74
C LEU A 140 -0.02 -0.09 -5.72
N ILE A 141 1.06 0.56 -6.12
CA ILE A 141 1.05 1.67 -7.08
C ILE A 141 0.50 1.20 -8.44
N ASP A 142 0.96 0.04 -8.93
CA ASP A 142 0.48 -0.54 -10.18
C ASP A 142 -1.03 -0.85 -10.13
N GLY A 143 -1.49 -1.40 -9.00
CA GLY A 143 -2.90 -1.65 -8.77
C GLY A 143 -3.75 -0.37 -8.72
N ASP A 144 -3.30 0.66 -8.02
CA ASP A 144 -3.97 1.94 -7.90
C ASP A 144 -4.07 2.66 -9.26
N TRP A 145 -2.98 2.69 -10.02
CA TRP A 145 -2.94 3.26 -11.37
C TRP A 145 -3.83 2.50 -12.33
N THR A 146 -3.82 1.17 -12.26
CA THR A 146 -4.65 0.32 -13.11
C THR A 146 -6.14 0.53 -12.82
N ASP A 147 -6.54 0.58 -11.54
CA ASP A 147 -7.94 0.84 -11.16
C ASP A 147 -8.38 2.24 -11.62
N THR A 148 -7.53 3.24 -11.43
CA THR A 148 -7.77 4.61 -11.87
C THR A 148 -7.91 4.70 -13.38
N ALA A 149 -7.00 4.08 -14.14
CA ALA A 149 -7.07 4.07 -15.61
C ALA A 149 -8.33 3.34 -16.12
N CYS A 150 -8.67 2.20 -15.53
CA CYS A 150 -9.90 1.48 -15.87
C CYS A 150 -11.15 2.29 -15.58
N PHE A 151 -11.16 3.05 -14.48
CA PHE A 151 -12.26 3.95 -14.13
C PHE A 151 -12.46 5.04 -15.20
N PHE A 152 -11.42 5.78 -15.57
CA PHE A 152 -11.52 6.84 -16.55
C PHE A 152 -11.82 6.34 -17.96
N GLN A 153 -11.36 5.15 -18.31
CA GLN A 153 -11.63 4.54 -19.61
C GLN A 153 -12.93 3.74 -19.66
N ASN A 154 -13.63 3.63 -18.53
CA ASN A 154 -14.85 2.82 -18.37
C ASN A 154 -14.66 1.33 -18.79
N VAL A 155 -13.48 0.78 -18.50
CA VAL A 155 -13.09 -0.60 -18.83
C VAL A 155 -13.13 -1.43 -17.55
N PRO A 156 -13.72 -2.65 -17.57
CA PRO A 156 -13.71 -3.49 -16.38
C PRO A 156 -12.31 -3.98 -16.02
N LEU A 157 -11.97 -3.96 -14.73
CA LEU A 157 -10.70 -4.44 -14.15
C LEU A 157 -10.34 -5.91 -14.50
N THR A 158 -11.32 -6.69 -14.93
CA THR A 158 -11.13 -8.10 -15.31
C THR A 158 -10.39 -8.30 -16.63
N LYS A 159 -10.26 -7.24 -17.44
CA LYS A 159 -9.46 -7.30 -18.64
C LYS A 159 -7.99 -7.14 -18.24
N ARG A 160 -7.29 -8.28 -18.08
CA ARG A 160 -5.83 -8.28 -17.93
C ARG A 160 -5.23 -7.57 -19.14
N ILE A 161 -4.65 -6.41 -18.91
CA ILE A 161 -3.85 -5.72 -19.93
C ILE A 161 -2.70 -6.65 -20.26
N SER A 162 -2.55 -7.04 -21.52
CA SER A 162 -1.42 -7.88 -21.94
C SER A 162 -0.10 -7.10 -21.75
N LEU A 163 1.00 -7.80 -21.53
CA LEU A 163 2.33 -7.20 -21.44
C LEU A 163 2.61 -6.24 -22.63
N ASP A 164 2.11 -6.56 -23.83
CA ASP A 164 2.24 -5.73 -25.02
C ASP A 164 1.44 -4.42 -24.92
N GLU A 165 0.26 -4.44 -24.30
CA GLU A 165 -0.54 -3.24 -24.06
C GLU A 165 0.11 -2.35 -23.01
N THR A 166 0.68 -2.95 -21.93
CA THR A 166 1.41 -2.20 -20.90
C THR A 166 2.65 -1.52 -21.47
N GLN A 167 3.38 -2.18 -22.37
CA GLN A 167 4.54 -1.58 -23.05
C GLN A 167 4.17 -0.44 -24.02
N LYS A 168 3.01 -0.51 -24.67
CA LYS A 168 2.49 0.58 -25.49
C LYS A 168 2.10 1.80 -24.66
N PHE A 169 1.50 1.59 -23.49
CA PHE A 169 1.18 2.66 -22.53
C PHE A 169 2.44 3.35 -22.01
N GLY A 170 3.44 2.60 -21.56
CA GLY A 170 4.71 3.15 -21.05
C GLY A 170 5.47 3.98 -22.09
N ARG A 171 5.36 3.67 -23.38
CA ARG A 171 5.97 4.48 -24.46
C ARG A 171 5.26 5.80 -24.71
N ASN A 172 3.97 5.87 -24.45
CA ASN A 172 3.19 7.10 -24.66
C ASN A 172 3.30 8.10 -23.50
N VAL A 173 3.69 7.66 -22.29
CA VAL A 173 3.88 8.52 -21.11
C VAL A 173 5.28 9.15 -21.07
N SER A 174 6.23 8.66 -21.87
CA SER A 174 7.62 9.18 -21.92
C SER A 174 7.79 10.41 -22.82
N ILE A 175 6.71 11.04 -23.31
CA ILE A 175 6.75 12.16 -24.26
C ILE A 175 5.89 13.34 -23.74
N ILE A 176 5.85 13.59 -22.45
CA ILE A 176 5.34 14.87 -21.92
C ILE A 176 6.40 15.46 -20.97
#